data_865cc1946de97e6b19b83da16b949fb7
#
_entry.id   865cc1946de97e6b19b83da16b949fb7
#
_cell.length_a   1.000
_cell.length_b   1.000
_cell.length_c   1.000
_cell.angle_alpha   90.00
_cell.angle_beta   90.00
_cell.angle_gamma   90.00
#
_symmetry.space_group_name_H-M   'P 1'
#
loop_
_entity.id
_entity.type
_entity.pdbx_description
1 polymer ?
#
loop_
_entity_poly.entity_id
_entity_poly.type
_entity_poly.pdbx_seq_one_letter_code
_entity_poly.pdbx_strand_id
1 'polypeptide(L)' 'MNKRTTVANIEKRLLDAKETCEYLSLGRNNGLKFAKEIGAERKVGKRCLYDKKVIDHYLDRQIKAV' A
#
# COMPACT_ATOMS: atom_id res chain seq x y z
N MET A 1 -1.58 20.00 -21.57
CA MET A 1 -1.77 19.67 -20.96
C MET A 1 -1.31 18.45 -20.65
N ASN A 2 -0.57 18.16 -20.78
CA ASN A 2 -0.14 17.12 -20.55
C ASN A 2 0.27 16.82 -19.25
N LYS A 3 0.32 17.74 -18.40
CA LYS A 3 0.60 17.59 -17.13
C LYS A 3 -0.27 16.59 -16.54
N ARG A 4 -1.49 16.54 -16.90
CA ARG A 4 -2.36 15.67 -16.36
C ARG A 4 -1.98 14.28 -16.66
N THR A 5 -1.52 13.99 -17.78
CA THR A 5 -1.11 12.70 -18.21
C THR A 5 0.04 12.21 -17.35
N THR A 6 0.94 13.12 -17.03
CA THR A 6 2.07 12.78 -16.22
C THR A 6 1.62 12.36 -14.83
N VAL A 7 0.67 13.08 -14.27
CA VAL A 7 0.18 12.76 -12.95
C VAL A 7 -0.51 11.41 -12.95
N ALA A 8 -1.21 11.09 -14.01
CA ALA A 8 -1.91 9.82 -14.09
C ALA A 8 -0.94 8.65 -14.12
N ASN A 9 0.27 8.89 -14.57
CA ASN A 9 1.25 7.81 -14.65
C ASN A 9 2.12 7.65 -13.42
N ILE A 10 1.96 8.52 -12.43
CA ILE A 10 2.75 8.42 -11.23
C ILE A 10 2.20 7.34 -10.33
N GLU A 11 3.03 6.40 -9.96
CA GLU A 11 2.61 5.35 -9.07
C GLU A 11 2.56 5.88 -7.66
N LYS A 12 1.54 5.51 -6.93
CA LYS A 12 1.43 5.94 -5.56
C LYS A 12 2.29 5.06 -4.69
N ARG A 13 3.07 5.65 -3.86
CA ARG A 13 3.85 4.88 -2.91
C ARG A 13 3.05 4.65 -1.63
N LEU A 14 2.27 5.65 -1.21
CA LEU A 14 1.45 5.51 -0.01
C LEU A 14 0.00 5.31 -0.42
N LEU A 15 -0.62 4.30 0.13
CA LEU A 15 -1.98 3.93 -0.20
C LEU A 15 -2.91 4.23 0.96
N ASP A 16 -4.14 4.62 0.68
CA ASP A 16 -5.11 4.81 1.76
C ASP A 16 -5.68 3.44 2.14
N ALA A 17 -6.59 3.42 3.10
CA ALA A 17 -7.12 2.15 3.59
C ALA A 17 -7.79 1.33 2.50
N LYS A 18 -8.60 1.99 1.68
CA LYS A 18 -9.31 1.29 0.63
C LYS A 18 -8.35 0.74 -0.42
N GLU A 19 -7.41 1.57 -0.83
CA GLU A 19 -6.44 1.15 -1.84
C GLU A 19 -5.59 -0.01 -1.33
N THR A 20 -5.23 0.03 -0.06
CA THR A 20 -4.42 -1.03 0.54
C THR A 20 -5.15 -2.36 0.48
N CYS A 21 -6.41 -2.36 0.86
CA CYS A 21 -7.19 -3.59 0.84
C CYS A 21 -7.38 -4.11 -0.57
N GLU A 22 -7.58 -3.22 -1.53
CA GLU A 22 -7.73 -3.62 -2.91
C GLU A 22 -6.42 -4.19 -3.45
N TYR A 23 -5.32 -3.57 -3.10
CA TYR A 23 -4.02 -4.00 -3.55
C TYR A 23 -3.71 -5.39 -3.01
N LEU A 24 -4.11 -5.67 -1.78
CA LEU A 24 -3.87 -6.97 -1.16
C LEU A 24 -4.95 -7.98 -1.45
N SER A 25 -6.05 -7.56 -2.04
CA SER A 25 -7.21 -8.41 -2.31
C SER A 25 -7.76 -9.00 -1.02
N LEU A 26 -7.76 -8.20 0.04
CA LEU A 26 -8.26 -8.63 1.33
C LEU A 26 -9.41 -7.74 1.77
N GLY A 27 -10.24 -8.24 2.67
CA GLY A 27 -11.29 -7.43 3.22
C GLY A 27 -10.71 -6.32 4.07
N ARG A 28 -11.53 -5.33 4.40
CA ARG A 28 -11.05 -4.16 5.10
C ARG A 28 -10.31 -4.47 6.40
N ASN A 29 -10.91 -5.28 7.26
CA ASN A 29 -10.27 -5.55 8.54
C ASN A 29 -8.98 -6.35 8.37
N ASN A 30 -9.02 -7.37 7.54
CA ASN A 30 -7.85 -8.20 7.33
C ASN A 30 -6.74 -7.46 6.60
N GLY A 31 -7.10 -6.65 5.63
CA GLY A 31 -6.10 -5.89 4.87
C GLY A 31 -5.36 -4.90 5.74
N LEU A 32 -6.09 -4.14 6.55
CA LEU A 32 -5.47 -3.14 7.39
C LEU A 32 -4.66 -3.78 8.52
N LYS A 33 -5.16 -4.89 9.06
CA LYS A 33 -4.44 -5.57 10.12
C LYS A 33 -3.13 -6.11 9.56
N PHE A 34 -3.16 -6.70 8.39
CA PHE A 34 -1.97 -7.23 7.75
C PHE A 34 -0.95 -6.11 7.50
N ALA A 35 -1.40 -4.99 6.96
CA ALA A 35 -0.50 -3.89 6.65
C ALA A 35 0.15 -3.33 7.90
N LYS A 36 -0.58 -3.30 9.01
CA LYS A 36 0.01 -2.81 10.25
C LYS A 36 1.00 -3.80 10.80
N GLU A 37 0.71 -5.08 10.71
CA GLU A 37 1.58 -6.10 11.26
C GLU A 37 2.92 -6.17 10.55
N ILE A 38 2.95 -5.88 9.27
CA ILE A 38 4.21 -5.92 8.53
C ILE A 38 4.95 -4.58 8.59
N GLY A 39 4.41 -3.62 9.31
CA GLY A 39 5.09 -2.34 9.50
C GLY A 39 4.91 -1.37 8.36
N ALA A 40 3.87 -1.51 7.57
CA ALA A 40 3.64 -0.61 6.44
C ALA A 40 2.91 0.67 6.82
N GLU A 41 2.31 0.73 8.00
CA GLU A 41 1.53 1.89 8.39
C GLU A 41 2.38 3.13 8.54
N ARG A 42 1.92 4.24 7.97
CA ARG A 42 2.60 5.52 8.07
C ARG A 42 1.57 6.59 8.39
N LYS A 43 1.86 7.40 9.39
CA LYS A 43 0.98 8.50 9.72
C LYS A 43 1.51 9.77 9.10
N VAL A 44 0.70 10.41 8.29
CA VAL A 44 1.11 11.64 7.64
C VAL A 44 0.06 12.68 7.98
N GLY A 45 0.40 13.59 8.89
CA GLY A 45 -0.56 14.55 9.39
C GLY A 45 -1.65 13.80 10.13
N LYS A 46 -2.88 13.99 9.70
CA LYS A 46 -4.00 13.31 10.33
C LYS A 46 -4.42 12.07 9.58
N ARG A 47 -3.69 11.72 8.53
CA ARG A 47 -4.06 10.58 7.71
C ARG A 47 -3.20 9.38 8.03
N CYS A 48 -3.81 8.21 7.91
CA CYS A 48 -3.11 6.97 8.12
C CYS A 48 -2.98 6.32 6.74
N LEU A 49 -1.76 6.18 6.28
CA LEU A 49 -1.50 5.63 4.95
C LEU A 49 -0.61 4.41 5.08
N TYR A 50 -0.47 3.66 4.01
CA TYR A 50 0.27 2.40 4.05
C TYR A 50 1.31 2.39 2.94
N ASP A 51 2.55 2.03 3.28
CA ASP A 51 3.66 2.12 2.36
C ASP A 51 3.69 0.91 1.43
N LYS A 52 3.45 1.16 0.16
CA LYS A 52 3.40 0.12 -0.84
C LYS A 52 4.72 -0.65 -0.94
N LYS A 53 5.83 0.05 -0.79
CA LYS A 53 7.13 -0.61 -0.87
C LYS A 53 7.33 -1.64 0.23
N VAL A 54 6.85 -1.35 1.43
CA VAL A 54 6.97 -2.29 2.53
C VAL A 54 6.12 -3.51 2.22
N ILE A 55 4.93 -3.30 1.68
CA ILE A 55 4.04 -4.39 1.34
C ILE A 55 4.66 -5.25 0.26
N ASP A 56 5.19 -4.62 -0.79
CA ASP A 56 5.80 -5.35 -1.89
C ASP A 56 7.00 -6.16 -1.43
N HIS A 57 7.81 -5.57 -0.58
CA HIS A 57 9.00 -6.23 -0.07
C HIS A 57 8.63 -7.48 0.74
N TYR A 58 7.60 -7.35 1.56
CA TYR A 58 7.14 -8.46 2.37
C TYR A 58 6.62 -9.58 1.48
N LEU A 59 5.81 -9.24 0.48
CA LEU A 59 5.25 -10.24 -0.41
C LEU A 59 6.33 -10.91 -1.27
N ASP A 60 7.34 -10.15 -1.69
CA ASP A 60 8.42 -10.70 -2.46
C ASP A 60 9.19 -11.74 -1.64
N ARG A 61 9.37 -11.47 -0.37
CA ARG A 61 10.06 -12.41 0.49
C ARG A 61 9.24 -13.68 0.69
N GLN A 62 7.91 -13.55 0.73
CA GLN A 62 7.07 -14.71 0.87
C GLN A 62 7.20 -15.61 -0.34
N ILE A 63 7.25 -15.01 -1.51
CA ILE A 63 7.39 -15.77 -2.73
C ILE A 63 8.70 -16.53 -2.72
N LYS A 64 9.76 -15.92 -2.26
CA LYS A 64 11.03 -16.58 -2.22
C LYS A 64 11.05 -17.73 -1.24
N ALA A 65 10.27 -17.66 -0.22
CA ALA A 65 10.25 -18.69 0.79
C ALA A 65 9.63 -19.98 0.27
N VAL A 66 8.91 -19.88 -0.82
CA VAL A 66 8.31 -21.07 -1.42
C VAL A 66 9.31 -21.77 -2.36
#